data_63552f5b7e43114e0a4bf6d00ae14225
#
_entry.id   63552f5b7e43114e0a4bf6d00ae14225
#
_cell.length_a   1.000
_cell.length_b   1.000
_cell.length_c   1.000
_cell.angle_alpha   90.00
_cell.angle_beta   90.00
_cell.angle_gamma   90.00
#
_symmetry.space_group_name_H-M   'P 1'
#
loop_
_entity.id
_entity.type
_entity.pdbx_description
1 polymer ?
#
loop_
_entity_poly.entity_id
_entity_poly.type
_entity_poly.pdbx_seq_one_letter_code
_entity_poly.pdbx_strand_id
1 'polypeptide(L)' 'QVGQRLEQDAERASLRRSVERLSPRERQIMELRFGLLDGVERTQKEVADAIGISQSYISRLEKRIIRQLREQLGE' A
#
# COMPACT_ATOMS: atom_id res chain seq x y z
N GLN A 1 5.81 13.72 18.56
CA GLN A 1 6.43 14.54 17.57
C GLN A 1 5.42 14.94 16.50
N VAL A 2 5.04 16.18 16.53
CA VAL A 2 3.98 16.69 15.65
C VAL A 2 4.40 16.60 14.19
N GLY A 3 5.66 16.92 13.89
CA GLY A 3 6.15 16.90 12.52
C GLY A 3 6.14 15.51 11.92
N GLN A 4 6.59 14.50 12.67
CA GLN A 4 6.58 13.12 12.19
C GLN A 4 5.17 12.62 11.95
N ARG A 5 4.25 12.99 12.81
CA ARG A 5 2.87 12.58 12.68
C ARG A 5 2.24 13.14 11.41
N LEU A 6 2.51 14.40 11.11
CA LEU A 6 2.01 15.03 9.90
C LEU A 6 2.57 14.36 8.65
N GLU A 7 3.85 14.02 8.66
CA GLU A 7 4.47 13.33 7.54
C GLU A 7 3.84 11.97 7.30
N GLN A 8 3.61 11.21 8.38
CA GLN A 8 2.98 9.90 8.28
C GLN A 8 1.55 10.00 7.73
N ASP A 9 0.80 10.99 8.19
CA ASP A 9 -0.56 11.19 7.72
C ASP A 9 -0.58 11.57 6.24
N ALA A 10 0.36 12.41 5.81
CA ALA A 10 0.48 12.81 4.41
C ALA A 10 0.84 11.62 3.53
N GLU A 11 1.76 10.77 4.00
CA GLU A 11 2.15 9.57 3.28
C GLU A 11 0.99 8.59 3.15
N ARG A 12 0.21 8.42 4.21
CA ARG A 12 -0.97 7.55 4.18
C ARG A 12 -2.02 8.07 3.21
N ALA A 13 -2.24 9.37 3.19
CA ALA A 13 -3.20 9.97 2.27
C ALA A 13 -2.76 9.78 0.83
N SER A 14 -1.46 9.95 0.55
CA SER A 14 -0.91 9.74 -0.78
C SER A 14 -1.02 8.28 -1.20
N LEU A 15 -0.74 7.37 -0.27
CA LEU A 15 -0.86 5.94 -0.52
C LEU A 15 -2.30 5.57 -0.86
N ARG A 16 -3.28 6.07 -0.13
CA ARG A 16 -4.69 5.82 -0.41
C ARG A 16 -5.08 6.28 -1.80
N ARG A 17 -4.63 7.46 -2.19
CA ARG A 17 -4.95 7.98 -3.53
C ARG A 17 -4.33 7.12 -4.62
N SER A 18 -3.10 6.67 -4.42
CA SER A 18 -2.44 5.79 -5.38
C SER A 18 -3.17 4.45 -5.49
N VAL A 19 -3.60 3.92 -4.35
CA VAL A 19 -4.30 2.64 -4.30
C VAL A 19 -5.67 2.73 -4.98
N GLU A 20 -6.36 3.85 -4.82
CA GLU A 20 -7.67 4.05 -5.44
C GLU A 20 -7.62 4.03 -6.96
N ARG A 21 -6.45 4.30 -7.54
CA ARG A 21 -6.26 4.29 -8.99
C ARG A 21 -5.99 2.90 -9.56
N LEU A 22 -5.78 1.93 -8.69
CA LEU A 22 -5.49 0.57 -9.12
C LEU A 22 -6.75 -0.16 -9.54
N SER A 23 -6.56 -1.28 -10.25
CA SER A 23 -7.67 -2.17 -10.53
C SER A 23 -8.27 -2.69 -9.23
N PRO A 24 -9.52 -3.16 -9.22
CA PRO A 24 -10.14 -3.65 -7.99
C PRO A 24 -9.32 -4.72 -7.27
N ARG A 25 -8.71 -5.64 -8.02
CA ARG A 25 -7.91 -6.70 -7.41
C ARG A 25 -6.63 -6.16 -6.78
N GLU A 26 -5.92 -5.30 -7.51
CA GLU A 26 -4.70 -4.71 -6.99
C GLU A 26 -4.99 -3.84 -5.77
N ARG A 27 -6.09 -3.11 -5.83
CA ARG A 27 -6.52 -2.29 -4.70
C ARG A 27 -6.79 -3.13 -3.47
N GLN A 28 -7.49 -4.27 -3.63
CA GLN A 28 -7.76 -5.18 -2.54
C GLN A 28 -6.48 -5.66 -1.88
N ILE A 29 -5.48 -6.02 -2.69
CA ILE A 29 -4.19 -6.48 -2.19
C ILE A 29 -3.52 -5.42 -1.34
N MET A 30 -3.48 -4.19 -1.82
CA MET A 30 -2.83 -3.10 -1.10
C MET A 30 -3.62 -2.69 0.14
N GLU A 31 -4.93 -2.70 0.09
CA GLU A 31 -5.76 -2.40 1.25
C GLU A 31 -5.52 -3.40 2.38
N LEU A 32 -5.39 -4.67 2.05
CA LEU A 32 -5.08 -5.69 3.04
C LEU A 32 -3.64 -5.55 3.56
N ARG A 33 -2.70 -5.30 2.65
CA ARG A 33 -1.29 -5.22 3.01
C ARG A 33 -0.99 -4.06 3.95
N PHE A 34 -1.56 -2.90 3.68
CA PHE A 34 -1.27 -1.69 4.45
C PHE A 34 -2.35 -1.34 5.49
N GLY A 35 -3.35 -2.20 5.63
CA GLY A 35 -4.40 -1.99 6.62
C GLY A 35 -5.21 -0.73 6.39
N LEU A 36 -5.51 -0.42 5.13
CA LEU A 36 -6.21 0.83 4.81
C LEU A 36 -7.68 0.82 5.20
N LEU A 37 -8.29 -0.36 5.30
CA LEU A 37 -9.70 -0.49 5.65
C LEU A 37 -9.93 -0.77 7.13
N ASP A 38 -9.16 -1.69 7.70
CA ASP A 38 -9.37 -2.14 9.08
C ASP A 38 -8.25 -1.75 10.04
N GLY A 39 -7.24 -1.05 9.55
CA GLY A 39 -6.13 -0.62 10.38
C GLY A 39 -5.14 -1.73 10.74
N VAL A 40 -5.32 -2.92 10.19
CA VAL A 40 -4.45 -4.06 10.48
C VAL A 40 -3.53 -4.32 9.30
N GLU A 41 -2.23 -4.01 9.49
CA GLU A 41 -1.22 -4.32 8.47
C GLU A 41 -0.94 -5.81 8.48
N ARG A 42 -0.77 -6.36 7.28
CA ARG A 42 -0.47 -7.78 7.10
C ARG A 42 0.82 -7.92 6.30
N THR A 43 1.55 -9.02 6.55
CA THR A 43 2.75 -9.28 5.77
C THR A 43 2.38 -9.68 4.35
N GLN A 44 3.35 -9.58 3.44
CA GLN A 44 3.13 -10.01 2.06
C GLN A 44 2.68 -11.48 2.01
N LYS A 45 3.29 -12.31 2.86
CA LYS A 45 2.94 -13.72 2.90
C LYS A 45 1.49 -13.92 3.38
N GLU A 46 1.09 -13.19 4.41
CA GLU A 46 -0.28 -13.28 4.92
C GLU A 46 -1.30 -12.92 3.86
N VAL A 47 -1.04 -11.85 3.12
CA VAL A 47 -1.93 -11.44 2.04
C VAL A 47 -1.94 -12.47 0.91
N ALA A 48 -0.76 -12.97 0.54
CA ALA A 48 -0.64 -13.99 -0.50
C ALA A 48 -1.46 -15.23 -0.15
N ASP A 49 -1.34 -15.70 1.10
CA ASP A 49 -2.07 -16.88 1.56
C ASP A 49 -3.57 -16.61 1.61
N ALA A 50 -3.98 -15.43 2.04
CA ALA A 50 -5.39 -15.10 2.20
C ALA A 50 -6.13 -15.03 0.85
N ILE A 51 -5.46 -14.51 -0.17
CA ILE A 51 -6.08 -14.31 -1.49
C ILE A 51 -5.77 -15.46 -2.44
N GLY A 52 -4.73 -16.22 -2.16
CA GLY A 52 -4.33 -17.34 -3.02
C GLY A 52 -3.51 -16.92 -4.22
N ILE A 53 -2.60 -15.96 -4.04
CA ILE A 53 -1.71 -15.49 -5.10
C ILE A 53 -0.26 -15.60 -4.64
N SER A 54 0.69 -15.38 -5.55
CA SER A 54 2.10 -15.49 -5.18
C SER A 54 2.57 -14.26 -4.41
N GLN A 55 3.45 -14.46 -3.46
CA GLN A 55 4.08 -13.37 -2.73
C GLN A 55 4.92 -12.50 -3.65
N SER A 56 5.55 -13.11 -4.67
CA SER A 56 6.36 -12.37 -5.65
C SER A 56 5.53 -11.32 -6.38
N TYR A 57 4.29 -11.65 -6.72
CA TYR A 57 3.39 -10.69 -7.38
C TYR A 57 3.12 -9.50 -6.46
N ILE A 58 2.83 -9.78 -5.19
CA ILE A 58 2.57 -8.72 -4.21
C ILE A 58 3.81 -7.84 -4.04
N SER A 59 4.98 -8.44 -3.99
CA SER A 59 6.23 -7.70 -3.85
C SER A 59 6.45 -6.75 -5.02
N ARG A 60 6.22 -7.22 -6.25
CA ARG A 60 6.37 -6.37 -7.43
C ARG A 60 5.35 -5.24 -7.46
N LEU A 61 4.12 -5.54 -7.09
CA LEU A 61 3.06 -4.53 -7.04
C LEU A 61 3.39 -3.46 -6.00
N GLU A 62 3.83 -3.87 -4.82
CA GLU A 62 4.20 -2.96 -3.75
C GLU A 62 5.33 -2.03 -4.16
N LYS A 63 6.35 -2.57 -4.83
CA LYS A 63 7.48 -1.76 -5.31
C LYS A 63 7.02 -0.71 -6.33
N ARG A 64 6.11 -1.09 -7.22
CA ARG A 64 5.56 -0.17 -8.21
C ARG A 64 4.81 0.97 -7.54
N ILE A 65 3.99 0.65 -6.53
CA ILE A 65 3.21 1.66 -5.81
C ILE A 65 4.13 2.62 -5.08
N ILE A 66 5.14 2.10 -4.39
CA ILE A 66 6.08 2.92 -3.64
C ILE A 66 6.85 3.85 -4.58
N ARG A 67 7.23 3.36 -5.76
CA ARG A 67 7.90 4.20 -6.76
C ARG A 67 6.99 5.36 -7.20
N GLN A 68 5.72 5.07 -7.46
CA GLN A 68 4.76 6.11 -7.84
C GLN A 68 4.60 7.15 -6.74
N LEU A 69 4.56 6.70 -5.48
CA LEU A 69 4.48 7.61 -4.35
C LEU A 69 5.67 8.56 -4.29
N ARG A 70 6.87 8.03 -4.49
CA ARG A 70 8.09 8.86 -4.47
C ARG A 70 8.07 9.90 -5.57
N GLU A 71 7.60 9.53 -6.74
CA GLU A 71 7.47 10.46 -7.85
C GLU A 71 6.49 11.58 -7.53
N GLN A 72 5.36 11.23 -6.90
CA GLN A 72 4.34 12.22 -6.51
C GLN A 72 4.86 13.17 -5.45
N LEU A 73 5.74 12.70 -4.58
CA LEU A 73 6.33 13.51 -3.51
C LEU A 73 7.57 14.29 -3.96
N GLY A 74 7.96 14.16 -5.22
CA GLY A 74 9.09 14.90 -5.75
C GLY A 74 10.44 14.32 -5.41
N GLU A 75 10.50 13.05 -5.09
CA GLU A 75 11.75 12.38 -4.76
C GLU A 75 12.36 11.63 -5.94
#